data_8d0bfa17b6e3870a084c6738d1dbd388
#
_entry.id   8d0bfa17b6e3870a084c6738d1dbd388
#
_cell.length_a   1.000
_cell.length_b   1.000
_cell.length_c   1.000
_cell.angle_alpha   90.00
_cell.angle_beta   90.00
_cell.angle_gamma   90.00
#
_symmetry.space_group_name_H-M   'P 1'
#
loop_
_entity.id
_entity.type
_entity.pdbx_description
1 polymer ?
#
loop_
_entity_poly.entity_id
_entity_poly.type
_entity_poly.pdbx_seq_one_letter_code
_entity_poly.pdbx_strand_id
1 'polypeptide(L)'
;MKEKVWVTGEEMPDPKIEKASDVIVKIGAAGVCRTDLHIIEGVWKHIQDPDGTLLPCVMGHENAGWIEDVGKDVTDFKKGDPVILHPLISGTDGTCLDCRRGNDMHAAAGAFPGLSIKEGGYSELLKTSVRNLIKLPKVLAPKDVAPFSDAGLTAYRVVKKATRHLLPGQSCTIIGAGGLGHIAIQCLKAMCAADIIIVEKSETALKHAMELGGDHGVLIDGNEIEKVQELTKGKGSEAVIDFVGEKGSTAMGIQMTSNGGFYYIVGYGEEIKSLAVDLIISEKTIVGNLVGTWSELYELMELADRGKVKLSMQEYKLDDANKALHDLNDGKVKGRAVLVP
;
A
#
# COMPACT_ATOMS: atom_id res chain seq x y z
N MET A 1 -2.59 -28.06 -17.99
CA MET A 1 -1.21 -27.52 -17.84
C MET A 1 -0.89 -27.51 -16.35
N LYS A 2 0.32 -27.90 -15.92
CA LYS A 2 0.72 -27.73 -14.51
C LYS A 2 0.80 -26.24 -14.24
N GLU A 3 0.21 -25.78 -13.13
CA GLU A 3 0.37 -24.39 -12.68
C GLU A 3 1.85 -24.05 -12.52
N LYS A 4 2.23 -22.84 -12.93
CA LYS A 4 3.61 -22.37 -12.79
C LYS A 4 3.87 -22.14 -11.30
N VAL A 5 4.91 -22.77 -10.77
CA VAL A 5 5.37 -22.53 -9.39
C VAL A 5 6.19 -21.24 -9.39
N TRP A 6 5.75 -20.25 -8.62
CA TRP A 6 6.41 -18.94 -8.49
C TRP A 6 7.28 -18.84 -7.25
N VAL A 7 6.85 -19.49 -6.15
CA VAL A 7 7.59 -19.54 -4.88
C VAL A 7 7.67 -20.99 -4.39
N THR A 8 8.73 -21.32 -3.68
CA THR A 8 8.95 -22.65 -3.07
C THR A 8 8.95 -22.51 -1.56
N GLY A 9 8.31 -23.45 -0.86
CA GLY A 9 8.45 -23.58 0.59
C GLY A 9 9.79 -24.22 0.91
N GLU A 10 10.61 -23.58 1.75
CA GLU A 10 11.90 -24.07 2.19
C GLU A 10 12.08 -23.82 3.70
N GLU A 11 12.76 -24.74 4.38
CA GLU A 11 13.16 -24.54 5.76
C GLU A 11 14.35 -23.57 5.81
N MET A 12 14.20 -22.48 6.55
CA MET A 12 15.24 -21.47 6.76
C MET A 12 15.65 -21.45 8.24
N PRO A 13 16.91 -21.16 8.55
CA PRO A 13 17.33 -21.00 9.94
C PRO A 13 16.55 -19.87 10.62
N ASP A 14 16.14 -20.10 11.88
CA ASP A 14 15.50 -19.07 12.69
C ASP A 14 16.35 -17.82 12.79
N PRO A 15 15.78 -16.63 12.65
CA PRO A 15 16.49 -15.38 12.81
C PRO A 15 16.98 -15.23 14.27
N LYS A 16 18.13 -14.54 14.45
CA LYS A 16 18.73 -14.32 15.77
C LYS A 16 18.86 -12.83 16.06
N ILE A 17 18.74 -12.46 17.33
CA ILE A 17 19.07 -11.12 17.83
C ILE A 17 20.58 -10.90 17.66
N GLU A 18 20.95 -9.94 16.84
CA GLU A 18 22.37 -9.57 16.57
C GLU A 18 22.68 -8.18 17.11
N LYS A 19 21.72 -7.25 16.99
CA LYS A 19 21.83 -5.88 17.51
C LYS A 19 20.97 -5.71 18.75
N ALA A 20 21.35 -4.83 19.63
CA ALA A 20 20.62 -4.53 20.86
C ALA A 20 19.18 -3.99 20.60
N SER A 21 18.95 -3.43 19.42
CA SER A 21 17.65 -2.91 18.97
C SER A 21 16.84 -3.88 18.10
N ASP A 22 17.35 -5.09 17.84
CA ASP A 22 16.64 -6.07 17.03
C ASP A 22 15.42 -6.62 17.77
N VAL A 23 14.43 -7.00 17.00
CA VAL A 23 13.23 -7.70 17.46
C VAL A 23 12.92 -8.82 16.49
N ILE A 24 12.58 -9.98 17.03
CA ILE A 24 12.01 -11.10 16.25
C ILE A 24 10.51 -11.07 16.44
N VAL A 25 9.79 -11.04 15.32
CA VAL A 25 8.34 -11.05 15.27
C VAL A 25 7.87 -12.41 14.75
N LYS A 26 7.00 -13.07 15.52
CA LYS A 26 6.23 -14.20 15.04
C LYS A 26 5.13 -13.64 14.14
N ILE A 27 5.20 -13.95 12.85
CA ILE A 27 4.25 -13.45 11.86
C ILE A 27 2.87 -14.00 12.15
N GLY A 28 1.90 -13.13 12.27
CA GLY A 28 0.49 -13.47 12.39
C GLY A 28 -0.23 -13.45 11.05
N ALA A 29 0.24 -12.56 10.17
CA ALA A 29 -0.18 -12.51 8.78
C ALA A 29 0.79 -11.66 7.93
N ALA A 30 0.88 -11.99 6.64
CA ALA A 30 1.58 -11.22 5.63
C ALA A 30 0.66 -10.95 4.42
N GLY A 31 0.49 -9.68 4.04
CA GLY A 31 -0.30 -9.31 2.87
C GLY A 31 0.41 -9.67 1.56
N VAL A 32 -0.40 -9.97 0.53
CA VAL A 32 0.06 -10.27 -0.82
C VAL A 32 -0.22 -9.08 -1.73
N CYS A 33 0.83 -8.52 -2.32
CA CYS A 33 0.79 -7.30 -3.11
C CYS A 33 1.07 -7.55 -4.59
N ARG A 34 0.59 -6.66 -5.46
CA ARG A 34 0.97 -6.68 -6.89
C ARG A 34 2.48 -6.52 -7.07
N THR A 35 3.16 -5.85 -6.16
CA THR A 35 4.62 -5.69 -6.18
C THR A 35 5.37 -7.01 -6.05
N ASP A 36 4.81 -7.99 -5.32
CA ASP A 36 5.39 -9.34 -5.24
C ASP A 36 5.40 -10.02 -6.62
N LEU A 37 4.33 -9.84 -7.41
CA LEU A 37 4.29 -10.34 -8.79
C LEU A 37 5.33 -9.63 -9.66
N HIS A 38 5.52 -8.32 -9.51
CA HIS A 38 6.52 -7.57 -10.27
C HIS A 38 7.95 -8.04 -9.99
N ILE A 39 8.25 -8.48 -8.76
CA ILE A 39 9.55 -9.09 -8.43
C ILE A 39 9.71 -10.43 -9.15
N ILE A 40 8.70 -11.29 -9.08
CA ILE A 40 8.69 -12.61 -9.74
C ILE A 40 8.85 -12.46 -11.26
N GLU A 41 8.21 -11.44 -11.83
CA GLU A 41 8.27 -11.11 -13.26
C GLU A 41 9.57 -10.39 -13.66
N GLY A 42 10.34 -9.87 -12.69
CA GLY A 42 11.58 -9.12 -12.91
C GLY A 42 11.37 -7.71 -13.46
N VAL A 43 10.16 -7.15 -13.37
CA VAL A 43 9.81 -5.81 -13.90
C VAL A 43 10.66 -4.72 -13.25
N TRP A 44 10.99 -4.87 -11.98
CA TRP A 44 11.74 -3.89 -11.17
C TRP A 44 13.19 -4.27 -10.93
N LYS A 45 13.71 -5.28 -11.62
CA LYS A 45 15.06 -5.78 -11.39
C LYS A 45 16.11 -4.66 -11.40
N HIS A 46 16.00 -3.71 -12.32
CA HIS A 46 16.94 -2.59 -12.45
C HIS A 46 16.91 -1.60 -11.27
N ILE A 47 15.85 -1.61 -10.45
CA ILE A 47 15.69 -0.76 -9.26
C ILE A 47 15.94 -1.58 -7.98
N GLN A 48 15.32 -2.75 -7.87
CA GLN A 48 15.31 -3.55 -6.64
C GLN A 48 16.47 -4.52 -6.51
N ASP A 49 17.01 -4.98 -7.64
CA ASP A 49 18.11 -5.94 -7.68
C ASP A 49 19.06 -5.65 -8.84
N PRO A 50 19.64 -4.42 -8.91
CA PRO A 50 20.51 -4.02 -10.01
C PRO A 50 21.74 -4.94 -10.14
N ASP A 51 22.23 -5.46 -9.01
CA ASP A 51 23.40 -6.32 -8.96
C ASP A 51 23.07 -7.81 -9.06
N GLY A 52 21.79 -8.20 -9.10
CA GLY A 52 21.34 -9.59 -9.21
C GLY A 52 21.63 -10.44 -7.96
N THR A 53 21.65 -9.83 -6.78
CA THR A 53 22.01 -10.47 -5.51
C THR A 53 20.84 -10.72 -4.56
N LEU A 54 19.66 -10.17 -4.88
CA LEU A 54 18.47 -10.30 -4.05
C LEU A 54 17.93 -11.73 -4.03
N LEU A 55 17.79 -12.33 -5.20
CA LEU A 55 17.21 -13.68 -5.31
C LEU A 55 18.26 -14.77 -5.07
N PRO A 56 17.91 -15.88 -4.38
CA PRO A 56 16.60 -16.14 -3.75
C PRO A 56 16.39 -15.30 -2.48
N CYS A 57 15.11 -14.94 -2.22
CA CYS A 57 14.70 -14.22 -1.02
C CYS A 57 13.38 -14.76 -0.48
N VAL A 58 13.11 -14.53 0.81
CA VAL A 58 11.79 -14.70 1.40
C VAL A 58 10.99 -13.45 1.09
N MET A 59 9.85 -13.58 0.42
CA MET A 59 8.99 -12.47 0.01
C MET A 59 8.09 -11.99 1.16
N GLY A 60 7.29 -10.95 0.92
CA GLY A 60 6.29 -10.43 1.85
C GLY A 60 6.75 -9.19 2.62
N HIS A 61 6.13 -8.07 2.28
CA HIS A 61 6.47 -6.75 2.84
C HIS A 61 5.32 -6.12 3.65
N GLU A 62 4.16 -6.76 3.74
CA GLU A 62 2.98 -6.30 4.48
C GLU A 62 2.79 -7.13 5.75
N ASN A 63 3.43 -6.76 6.87
CA ASN A 63 3.61 -7.66 7.99
C ASN A 63 3.01 -7.16 9.30
N ALA A 64 2.33 -8.05 10.02
CA ALA A 64 1.93 -7.88 11.41
C ALA A 64 2.03 -9.22 12.16
N GLY A 65 2.25 -9.15 13.47
CA GLY A 65 2.45 -10.36 14.27
C GLY A 65 2.56 -10.07 15.75
N TRP A 66 3.24 -10.94 16.45
CA TRP A 66 3.51 -10.81 17.87
C TRP A 66 5.00 -10.83 18.14
N ILE A 67 5.46 -10.06 19.10
CA ILE A 67 6.86 -10.09 19.55
C ILE A 67 7.19 -11.50 20.05
N GLU A 68 8.21 -12.11 19.47
CA GLU A 68 8.75 -13.41 19.89
C GLU A 68 9.98 -13.23 20.79
N ASP A 69 10.90 -12.34 20.38
CA ASP A 69 12.12 -12.06 21.14
C ASP A 69 12.57 -10.62 20.91
N VAL A 70 13.34 -10.06 21.86
CA VAL A 70 13.79 -8.66 21.83
C VAL A 70 15.24 -8.53 22.23
N GLY A 71 15.95 -7.60 21.58
CA GLY A 71 17.31 -7.20 21.96
C GLY A 71 17.33 -6.43 23.29
N LYS A 72 18.51 -6.37 23.92
CA LYS A 72 18.68 -5.84 25.29
C LYS A 72 18.31 -4.36 25.49
N ASP A 73 18.30 -3.56 24.42
CA ASP A 73 17.99 -2.13 24.48
C ASP A 73 16.49 -1.86 24.18
N VAL A 74 15.71 -2.90 23.89
CA VAL A 74 14.26 -2.78 23.64
C VAL A 74 13.51 -2.85 24.97
N THR A 75 12.97 -1.73 25.40
CA THR A 75 12.30 -1.59 26.72
C THR A 75 10.77 -1.48 26.61
N ASP A 76 10.25 -1.03 25.47
CA ASP A 76 8.84 -0.69 25.30
C ASP A 76 7.98 -1.86 24.78
N PHE A 77 8.64 -2.96 24.38
CA PHE A 77 8.01 -4.17 23.86
C PHE A 77 8.46 -5.40 24.64
N LYS A 78 7.56 -6.37 24.73
CA LYS A 78 7.84 -7.67 25.34
C LYS A 78 7.20 -8.81 24.53
N LYS A 79 7.69 -10.03 24.73
CA LYS A 79 7.11 -11.24 24.12
C LYS A 79 5.60 -11.28 24.26
N GLY A 80 4.91 -11.53 23.14
CA GLY A 80 3.46 -11.59 23.03
C GLY A 80 2.75 -10.26 22.75
N ASP A 81 3.46 -9.12 22.75
CA ASP A 81 2.85 -7.85 22.34
C ASP A 81 2.46 -7.90 20.85
N PRO A 82 1.20 -7.56 20.47
CA PRO A 82 0.79 -7.51 19.08
C PRO A 82 1.34 -6.25 18.41
N VAL A 83 1.88 -6.40 17.20
CA VAL A 83 2.53 -5.30 16.45
C VAL A 83 2.20 -5.35 14.97
N ILE A 84 2.22 -4.16 14.34
CA ILE A 84 2.32 -3.98 12.89
C ILE A 84 3.68 -3.39 12.55
N LEU A 85 4.25 -3.78 11.42
CA LEU A 85 5.59 -3.40 11.00
C LEU A 85 5.53 -2.34 9.91
N HIS A 86 6.24 -1.23 10.10
CA HIS A 86 6.46 -0.28 9.01
C HIS A 86 7.48 -0.86 8.03
N PRO A 87 7.18 -0.97 6.71
CA PRO A 87 8.00 -1.76 5.80
C PRO A 87 9.31 -1.08 5.38
N LEU A 88 9.38 0.25 5.35
CA LEU A 88 10.50 1.02 4.80
C LEU A 88 11.54 1.51 5.80
N ILE A 89 11.36 1.25 7.08
CA ILE A 89 12.33 1.66 8.12
C ILE A 89 13.44 0.63 8.28
N SER A 90 13.30 -0.55 7.71
CA SER A 90 14.32 -1.59 7.77
C SER A 90 15.67 -1.06 7.24
N GLY A 91 16.74 -1.34 8.00
CA GLY A 91 18.08 -0.87 7.65
C GLY A 91 18.40 0.56 8.09
N THR A 92 17.44 1.38 8.49
CA THR A 92 17.72 2.75 8.99
C THR A 92 18.03 2.75 10.48
N ASP A 93 18.95 3.64 10.91
CA ASP A 93 19.32 3.81 12.31
C ASP A 93 18.71 5.06 12.97
N GLY A 94 17.96 5.85 12.22
CA GLY A 94 17.36 7.09 12.71
C GLY A 94 18.30 8.29 12.80
N THR A 95 19.55 8.18 12.32
CA THR A 95 20.56 9.24 12.49
C THR A 95 20.62 10.22 11.33
N CYS A 96 20.27 9.80 10.12
CA CYS A 96 20.28 10.65 8.94
C CYS A 96 19.16 11.72 8.97
N LEU A 97 19.28 12.75 8.12
CA LEU A 97 18.33 13.86 8.09
C LEU A 97 16.91 13.41 7.74
N ASP A 98 16.77 12.48 6.78
CA ASP A 98 15.45 11.98 6.37
C ASP A 98 14.78 11.18 7.48
N CYS A 99 15.54 10.32 8.19
CA CYS A 99 15.06 9.62 9.37
C CYS A 99 14.63 10.60 10.48
N ARG A 100 15.42 11.66 10.72
CA ARG A 100 15.09 12.68 11.74
C ARG A 100 13.82 13.47 11.40
N ARG A 101 13.49 13.61 10.12
CA ARG A 101 12.26 14.22 9.64
C ARG A 101 11.08 13.26 9.58
N GLY A 102 11.29 11.98 9.90
CA GLY A 102 10.27 10.93 9.77
C GLY A 102 10.03 10.47 8.32
N ASN A 103 10.90 10.83 7.39
CA ASN A 103 10.84 10.42 5.98
C ASN A 103 11.79 9.25 5.71
N ASP A 104 11.77 8.23 6.57
CA ASP A 104 12.68 7.07 6.49
C ASP A 104 12.65 6.39 5.11
N MET A 105 11.55 6.50 4.35
CA MET A 105 11.43 5.98 2.98
C MET A 105 12.39 6.66 1.98
N HIS A 106 12.97 7.81 2.32
CA HIS A 106 13.96 8.51 1.50
C HIS A 106 15.40 8.32 2.00
N ALA A 107 15.59 7.62 3.12
CA ALA A 107 16.91 7.33 3.64
C ALA A 107 17.66 6.35 2.73
N ALA A 108 18.93 6.63 2.44
CA ALA A 108 19.74 5.79 1.56
C ALA A 108 19.91 4.35 2.06
N ALA A 109 19.84 4.14 3.39
CA ALA A 109 19.90 2.82 4.02
C ALA A 109 18.51 2.16 4.18
N GLY A 110 17.44 2.81 3.73
CA GLY A 110 16.09 2.26 3.79
C GLY A 110 16.00 0.96 2.98
N ALA A 111 15.36 -0.04 3.56
CA ALA A 111 15.21 -1.35 2.96
C ALA A 111 13.80 -1.89 3.19
N PHE A 112 13.32 -2.67 2.23
CA PHE A 112 12.02 -3.31 2.24
C PHE A 112 12.18 -4.82 2.49
N PRO A 113 11.69 -5.38 3.60
CA PRO A 113 11.63 -6.82 3.76
C PRO A 113 10.90 -7.48 2.57
N GLY A 114 11.49 -8.53 2.02
CA GLY A 114 10.92 -9.28 0.91
C GLY A 114 10.85 -8.55 -0.43
N LEU A 115 11.41 -7.34 -0.55
CA LEU A 115 11.48 -6.57 -1.81
C LEU A 115 12.90 -6.11 -2.15
N SER A 116 13.68 -5.67 -1.18
CA SER A 116 15.06 -5.20 -1.38
C SER A 116 16.07 -5.81 -0.42
N ILE A 117 15.62 -6.63 0.53
CA ILE A 117 16.43 -7.48 1.38
C ILE A 117 15.88 -8.91 1.35
N LYS A 118 16.73 -9.88 1.73
CA LYS A 118 16.41 -11.31 1.61
C LYS A 118 15.37 -11.82 2.59
N GLU A 119 15.19 -11.13 3.70
CA GLU A 119 14.22 -11.46 4.73
C GLU A 119 12.86 -10.85 4.37
N GLY A 120 11.78 -11.60 4.55
CA GLY A 120 10.42 -11.17 4.28
C GLY A 120 9.39 -11.92 5.12
N GLY A 121 8.16 -11.49 5.06
CA GLY A 121 7.08 -11.98 5.93
C GLY A 121 6.37 -13.24 5.44
N TYR A 122 6.71 -13.79 4.27
CA TYR A 122 6.22 -15.12 3.89
C TYR A 122 6.99 -16.20 4.64
N SER A 123 6.98 -16.09 5.96
CA SER A 123 7.70 -16.92 6.92
C SER A 123 6.97 -16.94 8.26
N GLU A 124 7.37 -17.82 9.15
CA GLU A 124 6.85 -17.86 10.52
C GLU A 124 7.47 -16.78 11.41
N LEU A 125 8.74 -16.43 11.16
CA LEU A 125 9.52 -15.48 11.95
C LEU A 125 10.19 -14.44 11.05
N LEU A 126 10.14 -13.19 11.47
CA LEU A 126 10.83 -12.08 10.79
C LEU A 126 11.65 -11.26 11.80
N LYS A 127 12.93 -11.06 11.52
CA LYS A 127 13.78 -10.14 12.27
C LYS A 127 13.60 -8.72 11.74
N THR A 128 13.43 -7.78 12.64
CA THR A 128 13.31 -6.36 12.32
C THR A 128 13.93 -5.49 13.41
N SER A 129 13.89 -4.18 13.28
CA SER A 129 14.30 -3.23 14.32
C SER A 129 13.08 -2.76 15.12
N VAL A 130 13.27 -2.47 16.39
CA VAL A 130 12.24 -1.84 17.24
C VAL A 130 11.68 -0.56 16.64
N ARG A 131 12.46 0.15 15.81
CA ARG A 131 12.01 1.35 15.10
C ARG A 131 10.86 1.14 14.12
N ASN A 132 10.72 -0.09 13.59
CA ASN A 132 9.70 -0.43 12.61
C ASN A 132 8.34 -0.71 13.25
N LEU A 133 8.28 -0.85 14.56
CA LEU A 133 7.13 -1.42 15.25
C LEU A 133 6.14 -0.34 15.69
N ILE A 134 4.86 -0.66 15.51
CA ILE A 134 3.74 0.03 16.15
C ILE A 134 2.98 -1.02 16.95
N LYS A 135 2.80 -0.77 18.25
CA LYS A 135 2.01 -1.64 19.10
C LYS A 135 0.53 -1.52 18.73
N LEU A 136 -0.12 -2.63 18.49
CA LEU A 136 -1.53 -2.63 18.13
C LEU A 136 -2.43 -2.38 19.36
N PRO A 137 -3.51 -1.61 19.19
CA PRO A 137 -4.60 -1.55 20.14
C PRO A 137 -5.20 -2.93 20.40
N LYS A 138 -5.75 -3.15 21.60
CA LYS A 138 -6.28 -4.48 22.02
C LYS A 138 -7.38 -5.05 21.12
N VAL A 139 -8.11 -4.20 20.42
CA VAL A 139 -9.22 -4.62 19.55
C VAL A 139 -8.75 -5.06 18.16
N LEU A 140 -7.48 -4.81 17.80
CA LEU A 140 -6.92 -5.16 16.51
C LEU A 140 -6.02 -6.40 16.64
N ALA A 141 -6.32 -7.43 15.88
CA ALA A 141 -5.44 -8.59 15.78
C ALA A 141 -4.46 -8.42 14.59
N PRO A 142 -3.21 -8.92 14.68
CA PRO A 142 -2.25 -8.84 13.60
C PRO A 142 -2.79 -9.29 12.24
N LYS A 143 -3.53 -10.40 12.20
CA LYS A 143 -4.12 -10.93 10.97
C LYS A 143 -5.11 -9.96 10.30
N ASP A 144 -5.76 -9.10 11.08
CA ASP A 144 -6.77 -8.17 10.57
C ASP A 144 -6.17 -6.87 10.02
N VAL A 145 -4.87 -6.65 10.22
CA VAL A 145 -4.20 -5.37 9.91
C VAL A 145 -2.94 -5.49 9.06
N ALA A 146 -2.40 -6.68 8.83
CA ALA A 146 -1.13 -6.84 8.13
C ALA A 146 -1.05 -6.05 6.80
N PRO A 147 -2.07 -6.03 5.91
CA PRO A 147 -2.02 -5.22 4.69
C PRO A 147 -2.02 -3.71 4.92
N PHE A 148 -2.34 -3.24 6.13
CA PHE A 148 -2.22 -1.80 6.42
C PHE A 148 -0.77 -1.34 6.47
N SER A 149 0.18 -2.25 6.68
CA SER A 149 1.60 -1.89 6.77
C SER A 149 2.15 -1.27 5.49
N ASP A 150 1.66 -1.68 4.31
CA ASP A 150 2.03 -1.08 3.02
C ASP A 150 0.83 -0.57 2.23
N ALA A 151 -0.09 -1.43 1.81
CA ALA A 151 -1.23 -1.01 0.99
C ALA A 151 -2.10 0.03 1.71
N GLY A 152 -2.37 -0.17 3.00
CA GLY A 152 -3.13 0.79 3.80
C GLY A 152 -2.38 2.09 4.03
N LEU A 153 -1.11 2.01 4.38
CA LEU A 153 -0.24 3.16 4.61
C LEU A 153 -0.10 4.01 3.34
N THR A 154 0.09 3.37 2.20
CA THR A 154 0.18 4.02 0.89
C THR A 154 -1.12 4.74 0.54
N ALA A 155 -2.26 4.09 0.76
CA ALA A 155 -3.58 4.68 0.55
C ALA A 155 -3.84 5.85 1.51
N TYR A 156 -3.52 5.69 2.80
CA TYR A 156 -3.67 6.74 3.81
C TYR A 156 -2.82 7.98 3.47
N ARG A 157 -1.55 7.78 3.13
CA ARG A 157 -0.64 8.88 2.81
C ARG A 157 -1.12 9.72 1.62
N VAL A 158 -1.53 9.08 0.53
CA VAL A 158 -2.00 9.83 -0.64
C VAL A 158 -3.29 10.58 -0.32
N VAL A 159 -4.21 9.97 0.42
CA VAL A 159 -5.43 10.64 0.90
C VAL A 159 -5.09 11.83 1.79
N LYS A 160 -4.18 11.67 2.76
CA LYS A 160 -3.73 12.75 3.64
C LYS A 160 -3.10 13.91 2.87
N LYS A 161 -2.38 13.64 1.78
CA LYS A 161 -1.89 14.69 0.87
C LYS A 161 -3.05 15.38 0.15
N ALA A 162 -3.99 14.62 -0.41
CA ALA A 162 -5.11 15.14 -1.18
C ALA A 162 -6.06 15.98 -0.32
N THR A 163 -6.37 15.55 0.90
CA THR A 163 -7.29 16.28 1.81
C THR A 163 -6.81 17.67 2.21
N ARG A 164 -5.52 17.98 2.06
CA ARG A 164 -4.98 19.34 2.27
C ARG A 164 -5.45 20.35 1.23
N HIS A 165 -5.93 19.85 0.09
CA HIS A 165 -6.33 20.63 -1.08
C HIS A 165 -7.82 20.48 -1.40
N LEU A 166 -8.57 19.75 -0.56
CA LEU A 166 -10.00 19.50 -0.75
C LEU A 166 -10.84 20.28 0.26
N LEU A 167 -11.74 21.08 -0.27
CA LEU A 167 -12.77 21.78 0.52
C LEU A 167 -14.09 20.99 0.47
N PRO A 168 -15.00 21.20 1.43
CA PRO A 168 -16.34 20.62 1.35
C PRO A 168 -17.05 20.98 0.04
N GLY A 169 -17.65 20.00 -0.63
CA GLY A 169 -18.32 20.16 -1.92
C GLY A 169 -17.41 20.16 -3.15
N GLN A 170 -16.11 19.94 -2.97
CA GLN A 170 -15.17 19.59 -4.04
C GLN A 170 -15.15 18.08 -4.26
N SER A 171 -14.55 17.62 -5.35
CA SER A 171 -14.53 16.22 -5.70
C SER A 171 -13.13 15.60 -5.67
N CYS A 172 -13.08 14.33 -5.28
CA CYS A 172 -11.91 13.48 -5.40
C CYS A 172 -12.26 12.24 -6.24
N THR A 173 -11.60 12.10 -7.38
CA THR A 173 -11.73 10.89 -8.22
C THR A 173 -10.69 9.85 -7.82
N ILE A 174 -11.13 8.62 -7.57
CA ILE A 174 -10.28 7.44 -7.34
C ILE A 174 -10.32 6.55 -8.57
N ILE A 175 -9.18 6.32 -9.20
CA ILE A 175 -9.02 5.37 -10.31
C ILE A 175 -8.51 4.05 -9.74
N GLY A 176 -9.33 3.00 -9.84
CA GLY A 176 -9.05 1.68 -9.31
C GLY A 176 -9.50 1.50 -7.85
N ALA A 177 -10.53 0.68 -7.64
CA ALA A 177 -11.12 0.37 -6.33
C ALA A 177 -10.67 -1.00 -5.76
N GLY A 178 -9.53 -1.50 -6.20
CA GLY A 178 -8.94 -2.75 -5.75
C GLY A 178 -8.31 -2.68 -4.35
N GLY A 179 -7.16 -3.36 -4.20
CA GLY A 179 -6.46 -3.55 -2.92
C GLY A 179 -6.09 -2.28 -2.14
N LEU A 180 -5.80 -1.17 -2.82
CA LEU A 180 -5.51 0.13 -2.19
C LEU A 180 -6.74 1.05 -2.22
N GLY A 181 -7.45 1.08 -3.35
CA GLY A 181 -8.58 2.01 -3.54
C GLY A 181 -9.69 1.81 -2.50
N HIS A 182 -10.04 0.56 -2.13
CA HIS A 182 -11.07 0.31 -1.12
C HIS A 182 -10.71 0.86 0.28
N ILE A 183 -9.41 0.99 0.58
CA ILE A 183 -8.92 1.61 1.82
C ILE A 183 -8.98 3.13 1.70
N ALA A 184 -8.52 3.67 0.55
CA ALA A 184 -8.51 5.11 0.28
C ALA A 184 -9.90 5.75 0.37
N ILE A 185 -10.94 5.08 -0.15
CA ILE A 185 -12.33 5.52 -0.06
C ILE A 185 -12.73 5.75 1.41
N GLN A 186 -12.46 4.77 2.27
CA GLN A 186 -12.78 4.85 3.68
C GLN A 186 -11.97 5.94 4.40
N CYS A 187 -10.67 6.08 4.06
CA CYS A 187 -9.83 7.16 4.58
C CYS A 187 -10.37 8.54 4.16
N LEU A 188 -10.72 8.74 2.89
CA LEU A 188 -11.34 9.99 2.41
C LEU A 188 -12.62 10.29 3.18
N LYS A 189 -13.51 9.31 3.33
CA LYS A 189 -14.77 9.47 4.04
C LYS A 189 -14.58 9.82 5.53
N ALA A 190 -13.50 9.33 6.14
CA ALA A 190 -13.15 9.63 7.53
C ALA A 190 -12.47 10.99 7.71
N MET A 191 -11.81 11.54 6.68
CA MET A 191 -10.89 12.67 6.79
C MET A 191 -11.40 13.96 6.14
N CYS A 192 -12.35 13.90 5.19
CA CYS A 192 -12.86 15.10 4.52
C CYS A 192 -14.33 14.95 4.09
N ALA A 193 -14.92 16.06 3.64
CA ALA A 193 -16.30 16.15 3.14
C ALA A 193 -16.32 16.43 1.63
N ALA A 194 -15.39 15.84 0.87
CA ALA A 194 -15.40 15.89 -0.58
C ALA A 194 -16.29 14.78 -1.15
N ASP A 195 -16.86 15.03 -2.33
CA ASP A 195 -17.58 14.01 -3.12
C ASP A 195 -16.58 13.01 -3.70
N ILE A 196 -16.80 11.72 -3.48
CA ILE A 196 -15.90 10.64 -3.90
C ILE A 196 -16.43 10.00 -5.18
N ILE A 197 -15.72 10.20 -6.29
CA ILE A 197 -16.03 9.59 -7.60
C ILE A 197 -15.11 8.39 -7.78
N ILE A 198 -15.69 7.21 -8.06
CA ILE A 198 -14.93 5.97 -8.26
C ILE A 198 -14.94 5.60 -9.73
N VAL A 199 -13.76 5.45 -10.32
CA VAL A 199 -13.57 4.97 -11.70
C VAL A 199 -12.97 3.56 -11.64
N GLU A 200 -13.74 2.55 -12.08
CA GLU A 200 -13.35 1.15 -11.94
C GLU A 200 -13.82 0.34 -13.15
N LYS A 201 -13.04 -0.69 -13.54
CA LYS A 201 -13.38 -1.58 -14.67
C LYS A 201 -14.30 -2.75 -14.28
N SER A 202 -14.28 -3.15 -13.01
CA SER A 202 -15.03 -4.29 -12.48
C SER A 202 -16.31 -3.80 -11.81
N GLU A 203 -17.47 -4.22 -12.31
CA GLU A 203 -18.77 -3.92 -11.68
C GLU A 203 -18.82 -4.38 -10.22
N THR A 204 -18.24 -5.55 -9.92
CA THR A 204 -18.21 -6.08 -8.55
C THR A 204 -17.36 -5.22 -7.63
N ALA A 205 -16.19 -4.77 -8.09
CA ALA A 205 -15.32 -3.88 -7.32
C ALA A 205 -15.94 -2.50 -7.16
N LEU A 206 -16.60 -1.98 -8.22
CA LEU A 206 -17.31 -0.71 -8.17
C LEU A 206 -18.46 -0.75 -7.17
N LYS A 207 -19.27 -1.81 -7.18
CA LYS A 207 -20.36 -1.98 -6.22
C LYS A 207 -19.83 -1.99 -4.78
N HIS A 208 -18.74 -2.74 -4.53
CA HIS A 208 -18.13 -2.78 -3.21
C HIS A 208 -17.59 -1.41 -2.78
N ALA A 209 -16.97 -0.65 -3.68
CA ALA A 209 -16.49 0.70 -3.45
C ALA A 209 -17.61 1.67 -3.04
N MET A 210 -18.77 1.55 -3.67
CA MET A 210 -19.96 2.34 -3.31
C MET A 210 -20.48 1.99 -1.92
N GLU A 211 -20.47 0.71 -1.54
CA GLU A 211 -20.83 0.25 -0.18
C GLU A 211 -19.85 0.81 0.90
N LEU A 212 -18.60 1.05 0.54
CA LEU A 212 -17.57 1.61 1.42
C LEU A 212 -17.59 3.13 1.55
N GLY A 213 -18.45 3.82 0.78
CA GLY A 213 -18.65 5.26 0.89
C GLY A 213 -18.28 6.07 -0.34
N GLY A 214 -18.14 5.44 -1.52
CA GLY A 214 -18.14 6.17 -2.79
C GLY A 214 -19.49 6.89 -2.98
N ASP A 215 -19.47 8.12 -3.49
CA ASP A 215 -20.69 8.90 -3.75
C ASP A 215 -21.17 8.71 -5.20
N HIS A 216 -20.24 8.54 -6.15
CA HIS A 216 -20.55 8.30 -7.57
C HIS A 216 -19.67 7.18 -8.13
N GLY A 217 -20.29 6.27 -8.89
CA GLY A 217 -19.61 5.17 -9.56
C GLY A 217 -19.56 5.36 -11.07
N VAL A 218 -18.40 5.22 -11.67
CA VAL A 218 -18.14 5.28 -13.11
C VAL A 218 -17.47 4.00 -13.56
N LEU A 219 -18.16 3.21 -14.38
CA LEU A 219 -17.57 2.03 -15.00
C LEU A 219 -16.73 2.47 -16.21
N ILE A 220 -15.54 1.88 -16.35
CA ILE A 220 -14.66 2.11 -17.51
C ILE A 220 -15.28 1.40 -18.73
N ASP A 221 -15.78 2.17 -19.68
CA ASP A 221 -16.41 1.71 -20.91
C ASP A 221 -16.02 2.53 -22.16
N GLY A 222 -15.04 3.41 -22.02
CA GLY A 222 -14.55 4.31 -23.06
C GLY A 222 -15.12 5.74 -22.96
N ASN A 223 -16.09 5.99 -22.06
CA ASN A 223 -16.69 7.31 -21.82
C ASN A 223 -16.49 7.78 -20.37
N GLU A 224 -15.56 7.19 -19.64
CA GLU A 224 -15.36 7.47 -18.22
C GLU A 224 -14.89 8.90 -17.95
N ILE A 225 -14.13 9.51 -18.87
CA ILE A 225 -13.67 10.90 -18.75
C ILE A 225 -14.85 11.85 -18.83
N GLU A 226 -15.71 11.67 -19.84
CA GLU A 226 -16.91 12.47 -20.06
C GLU A 226 -17.85 12.36 -18.85
N LYS A 227 -18.04 11.16 -18.31
CA LYS A 227 -18.88 10.94 -17.12
C LYS A 227 -18.33 11.68 -15.89
N VAL A 228 -17.03 11.65 -15.66
CA VAL A 228 -16.40 12.42 -14.56
C VAL A 228 -16.56 13.92 -14.82
N GLN A 229 -16.39 14.37 -16.07
CA GLN A 229 -16.62 15.78 -16.43
C GLN A 229 -18.09 16.20 -16.18
N GLU A 230 -19.06 15.37 -16.52
CA GLU A 230 -20.48 15.64 -16.24
C GLU A 230 -20.75 15.76 -14.74
N LEU A 231 -20.26 14.81 -13.93
CA LEU A 231 -20.40 14.83 -12.46
C LEU A 231 -19.75 16.08 -11.83
N THR A 232 -18.68 16.59 -12.43
CA THR A 232 -17.94 17.78 -11.96
C THR A 232 -18.32 19.07 -12.71
N LYS A 233 -19.45 19.06 -13.45
CA LYS A 233 -19.97 20.21 -14.20
C LYS A 233 -18.96 20.77 -15.20
N GLY A 234 -18.20 19.91 -15.86
CA GLY A 234 -17.18 20.24 -16.86
C GLY A 234 -15.85 20.72 -16.31
N LYS A 235 -15.65 20.71 -14.98
CA LYS A 235 -14.41 21.24 -14.35
C LYS A 235 -13.33 20.18 -14.16
N GLY A 236 -13.70 18.91 -14.05
CA GLY A 236 -12.84 17.85 -13.52
C GLY A 236 -12.76 17.88 -11.98
N SER A 237 -12.12 16.89 -11.40
CA SER A 237 -11.95 16.75 -9.95
C SER A 237 -10.74 17.53 -9.45
N GLU A 238 -10.86 18.16 -8.29
CA GLU A 238 -9.77 18.91 -7.65
C GLU A 238 -8.62 18.01 -7.21
N ALA A 239 -8.93 16.75 -6.89
CA ALA A 239 -7.93 15.71 -6.68
C ALA A 239 -8.31 14.46 -7.48
N VAL A 240 -7.31 13.84 -8.12
CA VAL A 240 -7.43 12.52 -8.75
C VAL A 240 -6.35 11.63 -8.18
N ILE A 241 -6.72 10.47 -7.66
CA ILE A 241 -5.79 9.48 -7.10
C ILE A 241 -5.82 8.22 -7.97
N ASP A 242 -4.70 7.91 -8.59
CA ASP A 242 -4.57 6.76 -9.48
C ASP A 242 -3.82 5.61 -8.81
N PHE A 243 -4.54 4.54 -8.48
CA PHE A 243 -4.01 3.30 -7.93
C PHE A 243 -3.66 2.26 -9.00
N VAL A 244 -3.87 2.59 -10.28
CA VAL A 244 -3.64 1.70 -11.42
C VAL A 244 -2.30 1.98 -12.06
N GLY A 245 -2.05 3.19 -12.58
CA GLY A 245 -0.80 3.62 -13.19
C GLY A 245 -0.40 2.81 -14.43
N GLU A 246 -1.35 2.17 -15.11
CA GLU A 246 -1.11 1.36 -16.31
C GLU A 246 -2.32 1.42 -17.27
N LYS A 247 -2.10 0.99 -18.53
CA LYS A 247 -3.17 0.85 -19.55
C LYS A 247 -3.93 2.14 -19.85
N GLY A 248 -3.24 3.27 -19.80
CA GLY A 248 -3.78 4.59 -20.12
C GLY A 248 -4.37 5.34 -18.93
N SER A 249 -4.33 4.79 -17.70
CA SER A 249 -4.90 5.44 -16.53
C SER A 249 -4.24 6.77 -16.20
N THR A 250 -2.92 6.93 -16.48
CA THR A 250 -2.21 8.19 -16.22
C THR A 250 -2.73 9.33 -17.12
N ALA A 251 -2.92 9.06 -18.40
CA ALA A 251 -3.49 10.04 -19.33
C ALA A 251 -4.95 10.37 -18.97
N MET A 252 -5.74 9.36 -18.63
CA MET A 252 -7.12 9.50 -18.17
C MET A 252 -7.18 10.33 -16.89
N GLY A 253 -6.35 10.05 -15.90
CA GLY A 253 -6.30 10.77 -14.63
C GLY A 253 -5.94 12.25 -14.80
N ILE A 254 -4.97 12.57 -15.65
CA ILE A 254 -4.62 13.97 -15.98
C ILE A 254 -5.82 14.69 -16.61
N GLN A 255 -6.58 14.03 -17.51
CA GLN A 255 -7.76 14.63 -18.16
C GLN A 255 -8.93 14.82 -17.19
N MET A 256 -9.11 13.93 -16.22
CA MET A 256 -10.13 14.05 -15.17
C MET A 256 -9.79 15.11 -14.12
N THR A 257 -8.53 15.56 -14.03
CA THR A 257 -8.10 16.56 -13.05
C THR A 257 -8.50 17.96 -13.50
N SER A 258 -9.05 18.76 -12.59
CA SER A 258 -9.43 20.15 -12.83
C SER A 258 -8.21 21.04 -13.08
N ASN A 259 -8.42 22.24 -13.65
CA ASN A 259 -7.38 23.26 -13.67
C ASN A 259 -7.02 23.68 -12.24
N GLY A 260 -5.71 23.81 -11.96
CA GLY A 260 -5.17 24.02 -10.61
C GLY A 260 -5.28 22.80 -9.70
N GLY A 261 -5.80 21.68 -10.19
CA GLY A 261 -6.00 20.45 -9.42
C GLY A 261 -4.75 19.58 -9.29
N PHE A 262 -4.89 18.50 -8.53
CA PHE A 262 -3.80 17.60 -8.18
C PHE A 262 -4.05 16.20 -8.71
N TYR A 263 -3.12 15.66 -9.48
CA TYR A 263 -3.08 14.27 -9.90
C TYR A 263 -2.03 13.50 -9.11
N TYR A 264 -2.48 12.55 -8.29
CA TYR A 264 -1.64 11.71 -7.44
C TYR A 264 -1.43 10.35 -8.07
N ILE A 265 -0.17 9.98 -8.29
CA ILE A 265 0.22 8.69 -8.86
C ILE A 265 0.67 7.77 -7.73
N VAL A 266 0.02 6.62 -7.63
CA VAL A 266 0.31 5.56 -6.68
C VAL A 266 0.61 4.25 -7.39
N GLY A 267 -0.25 3.87 -8.35
CA GLY A 267 0.01 2.76 -9.26
C GLY A 267 1.15 3.08 -10.21
N TYR A 268 1.78 2.05 -10.75
CA TYR A 268 2.94 2.20 -11.63
C TYR A 268 3.01 1.05 -12.66
N GLY A 269 3.35 1.37 -13.87
CA GLY A 269 3.43 0.42 -14.98
C GLY A 269 3.54 1.10 -16.34
N GLU A 270 3.30 2.42 -16.41
CA GLU A 270 3.42 3.18 -17.65
C GLU A 270 4.14 4.53 -17.46
N GLU A 271 4.48 5.16 -18.56
CA GLU A 271 5.07 6.50 -18.59
C GLU A 271 3.98 7.58 -18.48
N ILE A 272 4.31 8.66 -17.77
CA ILE A 272 3.47 9.86 -17.78
C ILE A 272 3.80 10.66 -19.06
N LYS A 273 2.78 10.89 -19.89
CA LYS A 273 2.90 11.66 -21.12
C LYS A 273 1.95 12.86 -21.06
N SER A 274 2.54 14.07 -21.05
CA SER A 274 1.80 15.32 -21.13
C SER A 274 2.64 16.35 -21.86
N LEU A 275 1.99 17.22 -22.63
CA LEU A 275 2.67 18.38 -23.22
C LEU A 275 2.91 19.42 -22.13
N ALA A 276 4.09 20.02 -22.13
CA ALA A 276 4.42 21.05 -21.14
C ALA A 276 3.44 22.23 -21.19
N VAL A 277 2.98 22.62 -22.37
CA VAL A 277 2.00 23.71 -22.55
C VAL A 277 0.67 23.40 -21.88
N ASP A 278 0.21 22.14 -21.90
CA ASP A 278 -1.06 21.73 -21.25
C ASP A 278 -0.94 21.86 -19.74
N LEU A 279 0.19 21.46 -19.15
CA LEU A 279 0.46 21.63 -17.73
C LEU A 279 0.56 23.11 -17.32
N ILE A 280 1.20 23.95 -18.15
CA ILE A 280 1.35 25.39 -17.89
C ILE A 280 -0.02 26.09 -17.90
N ILE A 281 -0.84 25.83 -18.93
CA ILE A 281 -2.15 26.49 -19.08
C ILE A 281 -3.14 26.02 -18.01
N SER A 282 -3.10 24.73 -17.66
CA SER A 282 -4.02 24.17 -16.67
C SER A 282 -3.52 24.30 -15.22
N GLU A 283 -2.24 24.63 -15.00
CA GLU A 283 -1.59 24.69 -13.68
C GLU A 283 -1.79 23.41 -12.85
N LYS A 284 -1.94 22.26 -13.51
CA LYS A 284 -2.10 20.95 -12.82
C LYS A 284 -0.81 20.55 -12.11
N THR A 285 -0.96 19.97 -10.92
CA THR A 285 0.15 19.43 -10.15
C THR A 285 0.14 17.90 -10.22
N ILE A 286 1.26 17.30 -10.66
CA ILE A 286 1.47 15.85 -10.68
C ILE A 286 2.32 15.45 -9.48
N VAL A 287 1.83 14.52 -8.66
CA VAL A 287 2.43 14.17 -7.37
C VAL A 287 2.66 12.66 -7.27
N GLY A 288 3.91 12.23 -7.17
CA GLY A 288 4.25 10.85 -6.83
C GLY A 288 3.97 10.52 -5.36
N ASN A 289 3.62 9.26 -5.07
CA ASN A 289 3.38 8.80 -3.72
C ASN A 289 4.12 7.48 -3.45
N LEU A 290 5.04 7.52 -2.48
CA LEU A 290 5.79 6.34 -2.02
C LEU A 290 5.36 6.00 -0.60
N VAL A 291 4.70 4.85 -0.43
CA VAL A 291 4.31 4.25 0.86
C VAL A 291 3.84 5.30 1.88
N GLY A 292 4.55 5.48 2.99
CA GLY A 292 4.23 6.48 4.01
C GLY A 292 5.23 6.51 5.14
N THR A 293 4.99 7.36 6.14
CA THR A 293 5.81 7.50 7.33
C THR A 293 5.30 6.61 8.46
N TRP A 294 6.14 6.36 9.48
CA TRP A 294 5.73 5.65 10.69
C TRP A 294 4.54 6.33 11.38
N SER A 295 4.55 7.68 11.46
CA SER A 295 3.44 8.44 12.05
C SER A 295 2.14 8.30 11.25
N GLU A 296 2.23 8.20 9.93
CA GLU A 296 1.05 7.97 9.09
C GLU A 296 0.48 6.56 9.27
N LEU A 297 1.33 5.55 9.49
CA LEU A 297 0.87 4.20 9.84
C LEU A 297 0.21 4.20 11.23
N TYR A 298 0.78 4.92 12.20
CA TYR A 298 0.17 5.08 13.52
C TYR A 298 -1.22 5.74 13.43
N GLU A 299 -1.35 6.82 12.67
CA GLU A 299 -2.63 7.51 12.45
C GLU A 299 -3.66 6.60 11.76
N LEU A 300 -3.22 5.75 10.82
CA LEU A 300 -4.09 4.75 10.18
C LEU A 300 -4.57 3.71 11.19
N MET A 301 -3.70 3.26 12.11
CA MET A 301 -4.11 2.33 13.18
C MET A 301 -5.15 2.97 14.11
N GLU A 302 -5.09 4.27 14.37
CA GLU A 302 -6.12 4.99 15.12
C GLU A 302 -7.48 4.99 14.38
N LEU A 303 -7.47 5.15 13.04
CA LEU A 303 -8.71 5.03 12.25
C LEU A 303 -9.27 3.61 12.26
N ALA A 304 -8.40 2.60 12.18
CA ALA A 304 -8.78 1.20 12.24
C ALA A 304 -9.36 0.83 13.61
N ASP A 305 -8.72 1.26 14.70
CA ASP A 305 -9.20 1.07 16.08
C ASP A 305 -10.61 1.64 16.30
N ARG A 306 -10.87 2.80 15.71
CA ARG A 306 -12.20 3.46 15.72
C ARG A 306 -13.20 2.84 14.75
N GLY A 307 -12.83 1.79 14.02
CA GLY A 307 -13.67 1.13 13.02
C GLY A 307 -14.03 1.98 11.81
N LYS A 308 -13.26 3.06 11.55
CA LYS A 308 -13.46 3.95 10.40
C LYS A 308 -12.90 3.40 9.11
N VAL A 309 -11.86 2.57 9.20
CA VAL A 309 -11.22 1.90 8.07
C VAL A 309 -11.10 0.42 8.37
N LYS A 310 -11.60 -0.42 7.48
CA LYS A 310 -11.57 -1.88 7.59
C LYS A 310 -11.05 -2.49 6.30
N LEU A 311 -10.32 -3.60 6.43
CA LEU A 311 -9.86 -4.38 5.29
C LEU A 311 -10.93 -5.38 4.84
N SER A 312 -11.12 -5.47 3.54
CA SER A 312 -11.73 -6.66 2.92
C SER A 312 -10.60 -7.63 2.61
N MET A 313 -10.61 -8.83 3.20
CA MET A 313 -9.49 -9.77 3.10
C MET A 313 -9.95 -11.17 2.70
N GLN A 314 -9.04 -11.88 2.03
CA GLN A 314 -9.13 -13.30 1.73
C GLN A 314 -7.91 -13.99 2.30
N GLU A 315 -8.12 -14.87 3.29
CA GLU A 315 -7.05 -15.59 3.98
C GLU A 315 -6.62 -16.83 3.18
N TYR A 316 -5.31 -17.09 3.15
CA TYR A 316 -4.66 -18.27 2.62
C TYR A 316 -3.66 -18.78 3.66
N LYS A 317 -3.40 -20.08 3.68
CA LYS A 317 -2.28 -20.62 4.45
C LYS A 317 -0.96 -20.19 3.83
N LEU A 318 0.11 -20.13 4.60
CA LEU A 318 1.44 -19.84 4.08
C LEU A 318 1.85 -20.83 2.98
N ASP A 319 1.55 -22.11 3.14
CA ASP A 319 1.80 -23.14 2.12
C ASP A 319 1.04 -22.93 0.80
N ASP A 320 -0.05 -22.17 0.83
CA ASP A 320 -0.88 -21.81 -0.32
C ASP A 320 -0.40 -20.51 -1.00
N ALA A 321 0.81 -20.01 -0.73
CA ALA A 321 1.34 -18.76 -1.28
C ALA A 321 1.26 -18.67 -2.80
N ASN A 322 1.58 -19.77 -3.52
CA ASN A 322 1.42 -19.82 -4.98
C ASN A 322 -0.03 -19.60 -5.40
N LYS A 323 -0.99 -20.21 -4.70
CA LYS A 323 -2.41 -20.03 -4.99
C LYS A 323 -2.84 -18.58 -4.77
N ALA A 324 -2.41 -17.95 -3.67
CA ALA A 324 -2.70 -16.56 -3.39
C ALA A 324 -2.16 -15.61 -4.47
N LEU A 325 -0.91 -15.83 -4.93
CA LEU A 325 -0.28 -15.08 -6.00
C LEU A 325 -1.02 -15.27 -7.35
N HIS A 326 -1.40 -16.49 -7.70
CA HIS A 326 -2.18 -16.78 -8.90
C HIS A 326 -3.57 -16.11 -8.84
N ASP A 327 -4.29 -16.25 -7.73
CA ASP A 327 -5.60 -15.63 -7.56
C ASP A 327 -5.52 -14.10 -7.63
N LEU A 328 -4.44 -13.50 -7.11
CA LEU A 328 -4.18 -12.06 -7.25
C LEU A 328 -3.92 -11.67 -8.72
N ASN A 329 -3.06 -12.41 -9.41
CA ASN A 329 -2.75 -12.16 -10.81
C ASN A 329 -3.99 -12.25 -11.72
N ASP A 330 -4.84 -13.23 -11.45
CA ASP A 330 -6.07 -13.49 -12.20
C ASP A 330 -7.23 -12.55 -11.81
N GLY A 331 -7.02 -11.64 -10.85
CA GLY A 331 -8.03 -10.70 -10.37
C GLY A 331 -9.18 -11.37 -9.58
N LYS A 332 -8.95 -12.54 -9.01
CA LYS A 332 -9.92 -13.31 -8.22
C LYS A 332 -9.99 -12.88 -6.75
N VAL A 333 -8.97 -12.14 -6.28
CA VAL A 333 -8.92 -11.67 -4.89
C VAL A 333 -9.88 -10.50 -4.69
N LYS A 334 -10.77 -10.63 -3.72
CA LYS A 334 -11.63 -9.54 -3.26
C LYS A 334 -10.94 -8.79 -2.12
N GLY A 335 -10.58 -7.54 -2.36
CA GLY A 335 -9.83 -6.72 -1.40
C GLY A 335 -8.34 -7.11 -1.36
N ARG A 336 -7.86 -7.70 -0.25
CA ARG A 336 -6.46 -8.10 -0.04
C ARG A 336 -6.34 -9.59 0.20
N ALA A 337 -5.38 -10.25 -0.47
CA ALA A 337 -4.96 -11.60 -0.09
C ALA A 337 -3.98 -11.52 1.09
N VAL A 338 -4.08 -12.44 2.02
CA VAL A 338 -3.26 -12.49 3.25
C VAL A 338 -2.81 -13.92 3.49
N LEU A 339 -1.51 -14.12 3.67
CA LEU A 339 -0.92 -15.40 4.08
C LEU A 339 -0.88 -15.48 5.62
N VAL A 340 -1.32 -16.59 6.16
CA VAL A 340 -1.31 -16.88 7.60
C VAL A 340 -0.45 -18.14 7.80
N PRO A 341 0.68 -18.03 8.55
CA PRO A 341 1.55 -19.16 8.89
C PRO A 341 0.87 -20.24 9.75
#